data_0b24c48dfc853a302910a55439a30c52
#
_entry.id   0b24c48dfc853a302910a55439a30c52
#
_cell.length_a   1.000
_cell.length_b   1.000
_cell.length_c   1.000
_cell.angle_alpha   90.00
_cell.angle_beta   90.00
_cell.angle_gamma   90.00
#
_symmetry.space_group_name_H-M   'P 1'
#
loop_
_entity.id
_entity.type
_entity.pdbx_description
1 polymer ?
#
loop_
_entity_poly.entity_id
_entity_poly.type
_entity_poly.pdbx_seq_one_letter_code
_entity_poly.pdbx_strand_id
1 'polypeptide(L)'
;MLPTGFLWSQSIEDVQRFSQTTYLGSARYMGAGGAFTSLGNDFSAAHQNPAGFAVFRRTELSLSLGGLNSGTSTSFKGSTRIEDLGGFNFGNIGLVLALPEENGWKWNVGMSLNKGADYTNRLTTNGETNGISRINMWMENSQGFDPDDLLDAGRVHEWMAFQSYLTDSDGEFNYSTQANIEDVNSVYTIDQKGGMNEFALLFATEKDNRWYFGGALGIPFINYTRDIVYSERFGLGDSITSFDLKEHNEISGVGFNIKLGAQYRFDNGFRAGAALHTPSWYTMEQSWEDEMFTRFNDGSVLEPITSVYSDPYTWKLSTPWRGLLGISKVFGKSGFISVDYELNAMNTARSKSDSINIDYLDQEIKAFTQLSHIVRAGAELRLNRFYLRGGYSFQTSGLNGNFEETNTNMISIGAGYRGNDLSIDFVYALRNTGQDVYFYDAQYSPSAQSDITQKPLTFTMSYRIGNR
;
A
#
# COMPACT_ATOMS: atom_id res chain seq x y z
N MET A 1 -9.36 -18.52 -21.30
CA MET A 1 -10.47 -18.57 -20.32
C MET A 1 -9.81 -18.90 -19.00
N LEU A 2 -9.75 -17.93 -18.07
CA LEU A 2 -9.38 -18.21 -16.68
C LEU A 2 -10.59 -18.87 -16.01
N PRO A 3 -10.41 -19.82 -15.10
CA PRO A 3 -11.54 -20.47 -14.45
C PRO A 3 -12.29 -19.44 -13.59
N THR A 4 -13.47 -19.07 -14.02
CA THR A 4 -14.45 -18.26 -13.28
C THR A 4 -15.04 -19.11 -12.18
N GLY A 5 -14.60 -18.98 -10.96
CA GLY A 5 -15.19 -19.75 -9.85
C GLY A 5 -14.32 -19.88 -8.61
N PHE A 6 -13.46 -18.89 -8.31
CA PHE A 6 -12.68 -18.93 -7.08
C PHE A 6 -13.00 -17.72 -6.20
N LEU A 7 -13.17 -17.99 -4.93
CA LEU A 7 -13.23 -17.02 -3.85
C LEU A 7 -12.12 -15.97 -4.02
N TRP A 8 -12.48 -14.72 -4.30
CA TRP A 8 -11.57 -13.60 -4.49
C TRP A 8 -11.01 -13.13 -3.14
N SER A 9 -10.38 -14.03 -2.41
CA SER A 9 -9.81 -13.69 -1.10
C SER A 9 -8.44 -13.02 -1.22
N GLN A 10 -7.63 -13.37 -2.23
CA GLN A 10 -6.37 -12.68 -2.57
C GLN A 10 -6.46 -12.13 -3.99
N SER A 11 -6.07 -10.89 -4.15
CA SER A 11 -6.08 -10.23 -5.44
C SER A 11 -4.69 -9.75 -5.84
N ILE A 12 -4.51 -9.49 -7.13
CA ILE A 12 -3.28 -8.89 -7.64
C ILE A 12 -3.03 -7.50 -7.03
N GLU A 13 -4.10 -6.78 -6.67
CA GLU A 13 -4.01 -5.49 -5.97
C GLU A 13 -3.44 -5.65 -4.56
N ASP A 14 -3.70 -6.75 -3.85
CA ASP A 14 -3.09 -7.04 -2.56
C ASP A 14 -1.59 -7.31 -2.70
N VAL A 15 -1.19 -8.05 -3.73
CA VAL A 15 0.23 -8.24 -4.06
C VAL A 15 0.91 -6.90 -4.32
N GLN A 16 0.28 -6.01 -5.08
CA GLN A 16 0.80 -4.66 -5.33
C GLN A 16 0.85 -3.85 -4.03
N ARG A 17 -0.24 -3.80 -3.27
CA ARG A 17 -0.36 -3.04 -2.01
C ARG A 17 0.74 -3.41 -1.02
N PHE A 18 0.98 -4.70 -0.80
CA PHE A 18 1.98 -5.19 0.15
C PHE A 18 3.41 -5.17 -0.40
N SER A 19 3.58 -4.97 -1.70
CA SER A 19 4.88 -4.85 -2.38
C SER A 19 5.33 -3.39 -2.58
N GLN A 20 4.43 -2.43 -2.44
CA GLN A 20 4.75 -1.01 -2.55
C GLN A 20 5.27 -0.47 -1.23
N THR A 21 6.25 0.43 -1.31
CA THR A 21 6.72 1.22 -0.18
C THR A 21 6.41 2.69 -0.45
N THR A 22 5.59 3.28 0.39
CA THR A 22 5.39 4.73 0.40
C THR A 22 6.53 5.37 1.19
N TYR A 23 7.05 6.52 0.72
CA TYR A 23 8.18 7.19 1.36
C TYR A 23 7.71 8.01 2.57
N LEU A 24 7.10 7.32 3.53
CA LEU A 24 6.77 7.84 4.86
C LEU A 24 7.98 7.65 5.78
N GLY A 25 8.09 8.46 6.84
CA GLY A 25 9.18 8.35 7.78
C GLY A 25 9.55 9.67 8.42
N SER A 26 10.85 9.97 8.49
CA SER A 26 11.33 11.23 9.08
C SER A 26 11.00 12.45 8.21
N ALA A 27 10.75 13.58 8.86
CA ALA A 27 10.44 14.83 8.17
C ALA A 27 11.57 15.31 7.26
N ARG A 28 12.83 15.02 7.61
CA ARG A 28 13.97 15.37 6.76
C ARG A 28 14.00 14.54 5.48
N TYR A 29 13.79 13.25 5.58
CA TYR A 29 13.75 12.32 4.45
C TYR A 29 12.61 12.65 3.50
N MET A 30 11.40 12.78 4.04
CA MET A 30 10.21 13.13 3.25
C MET A 30 10.34 14.53 2.62
N GLY A 31 10.87 15.50 3.38
CA GLY A 31 11.01 16.89 2.92
C GLY A 31 11.91 17.06 1.69
N ALA A 32 12.83 16.14 1.45
CA ALA A 32 13.65 16.08 0.23
C ALA A 32 13.21 14.95 -0.71
N GLY A 33 11.90 14.63 -0.75
CA GLY A 33 11.31 13.69 -1.69
C GLY A 33 11.79 12.24 -1.57
N GLY A 34 12.45 11.86 -0.47
CA GLY A 34 13.05 10.54 -0.29
C GLY A 34 14.31 10.29 -1.14
N ALA A 35 14.93 11.32 -1.71
CA ALA A 35 16.13 11.20 -2.54
C ALA A 35 17.41 11.08 -1.70
N PHE A 36 17.61 9.95 -1.03
CA PHE A 36 18.66 9.75 -0.03
C PHE A 36 19.60 8.55 -0.30
N THR A 37 19.48 7.87 -1.43
CA THR A 37 20.30 6.68 -1.75
C THR A 37 21.81 6.96 -1.69
N SER A 38 22.27 8.19 -2.00
CA SER A 38 23.68 8.60 -1.93
C SER A 38 24.01 9.53 -0.74
N LEU A 39 23.02 9.81 0.12
CA LEU A 39 23.18 10.70 1.27
C LEU A 39 23.31 9.89 2.57
N GLY A 40 22.51 10.16 3.58
CA GLY A 40 22.49 9.43 4.84
C GLY A 40 22.30 10.34 6.03
N ASN A 41 22.66 9.86 7.24
CA ASN A 41 22.43 10.55 8.50
C ASN A 41 20.93 10.83 8.72
N ASP A 42 20.12 9.79 8.45
CA ASP A 42 18.70 9.77 8.66
C ASP A 42 18.23 8.31 8.79
N PHE A 43 17.34 8.01 9.74
CA PHE A 43 16.90 6.64 10.01
C PHE A 43 16.01 6.09 8.89
N SER A 44 15.14 6.90 8.32
CA SER A 44 14.29 6.48 7.19
C SER A 44 15.13 6.26 5.93
N ALA A 45 16.15 7.10 5.69
CA ALA A 45 17.11 6.88 4.63
C ALA A 45 17.91 5.58 4.76
N ALA A 46 18.16 5.13 6.00
CA ALA A 46 18.85 3.86 6.26
C ALA A 46 18.01 2.64 5.86
N HIS A 47 16.68 2.73 5.88
CA HIS A 47 15.80 1.70 5.32
C HIS A 47 15.87 1.65 3.78
N GLN A 48 16.26 2.74 3.13
CA GLN A 48 16.46 2.81 1.68
C GLN A 48 17.87 2.36 1.27
N ASN A 49 18.91 2.92 1.93
CA ASN A 49 20.30 2.51 1.74
C ASN A 49 21.02 2.43 3.10
N PRO A 50 21.25 1.23 3.63
CA PRO A 50 21.85 1.07 4.96
C PRO A 50 23.29 1.62 5.05
N ALA A 51 24.01 1.82 3.94
CA ALA A 51 25.32 2.48 3.96
C ALA A 51 25.25 3.92 4.49
N GLY A 52 24.10 4.61 4.30
CA GLY A 52 23.84 5.94 4.84
C GLY A 52 23.84 5.99 6.38
N PHE A 53 23.71 4.85 7.05
CA PHE A 53 23.78 4.75 8.51
C PHE A 53 25.20 4.98 9.05
N ALA A 54 26.24 4.71 8.26
CA ALA A 54 27.62 5.01 8.63
C ALA A 54 27.93 6.53 8.64
N VAL A 55 27.05 7.38 8.13
CA VAL A 55 27.22 8.84 8.11
C VAL A 55 26.96 9.47 9.49
N PHE A 56 26.25 8.79 10.40
CA PHE A 56 26.10 9.28 11.78
C PHE A 56 27.45 9.40 12.48
N ARG A 57 27.66 10.52 13.17
CA ARG A 57 28.94 10.84 13.86
C ARG A 57 28.83 10.77 15.38
N ARG A 58 27.61 10.73 15.90
CA ARG A 58 27.31 10.67 17.33
C ARG A 58 26.16 9.68 17.53
N THR A 59 26.11 9.10 18.70
CA THR A 59 24.91 8.38 19.15
C THR A 59 23.71 9.31 19.09
N GLU A 60 22.64 8.88 18.44
CA GLU A 60 21.45 9.69 18.21
C GLU A 60 20.18 8.87 18.39
N LEU A 61 19.19 9.48 19.04
CA LEU A 61 17.82 8.99 19.15
C LEU A 61 16.92 9.91 18.31
N SER A 62 16.02 9.35 17.52
CA SER A 62 15.07 10.10 16.72
C SER A 62 13.66 9.53 16.86
N LEU A 63 12.67 10.44 16.83
CA LEU A 63 11.23 10.12 16.82
C LEU A 63 10.51 11.01 15.82
N SER A 64 9.66 10.40 15.00
CA SER A 64 8.85 11.09 14.00
C SER A 64 7.37 10.74 14.18
N LEU A 65 6.55 11.76 14.39
CA LEU A 65 5.10 11.64 14.57
C LEU A 65 4.39 12.68 13.71
N GLY A 66 3.14 12.44 13.40
CA GLY A 66 2.38 13.38 12.58
C GLY A 66 0.92 13.00 12.37
N GLY A 67 0.35 13.55 11.32
CA GLY A 67 -0.97 13.23 10.81
C GLY A 67 -0.92 12.88 9.34
N LEU A 68 -1.85 12.06 8.91
CA LEU A 68 -2.11 11.77 7.52
C LEU A 68 -3.58 12.06 7.24
N ASN A 69 -3.85 12.91 6.25
CA ASN A 69 -5.18 13.06 5.67
C ASN A 69 -5.17 12.37 4.31
N SER A 70 -6.14 11.49 4.06
CA SER A 70 -6.37 10.82 2.79
C SER A 70 -7.71 11.28 2.25
N GLY A 71 -7.69 12.05 1.15
CA GLY A 71 -8.87 12.50 0.43
C GLY A 71 -9.03 11.67 -0.84
N THR A 72 -10.25 11.21 -1.12
CA THR A 72 -10.58 10.46 -2.33
C THR A 72 -11.68 11.19 -3.08
N SER A 73 -11.49 11.40 -4.38
CA SER A 73 -12.50 11.94 -5.29
C SER A 73 -12.86 10.87 -6.30
N THR A 74 -14.08 10.35 -6.24
CA THR A 74 -14.55 9.28 -7.13
C THR A 74 -15.64 9.80 -8.06
N SER A 75 -15.43 9.63 -9.36
CA SER A 75 -16.34 10.07 -10.41
C SER A 75 -16.94 8.87 -11.14
N PHE A 76 -18.27 8.83 -11.21
CA PHE A 76 -19.04 7.81 -11.92
C PHE A 76 -20.22 8.45 -12.65
N LYS A 77 -20.34 8.23 -13.96
CA LYS A 77 -21.43 8.74 -14.82
C LYS A 77 -21.81 10.21 -14.56
N GLY A 78 -20.80 11.07 -14.36
CA GLY A 78 -21.00 12.51 -14.13
C GLY A 78 -21.32 12.92 -12.69
N SER A 79 -21.47 11.98 -11.78
CA SER A 79 -21.53 12.24 -10.33
C SER A 79 -20.13 12.11 -9.72
N THR A 80 -19.77 13.03 -8.83
CA THR A 80 -18.49 12.97 -8.09
C THR A 80 -18.77 12.95 -6.60
N ARG A 81 -18.12 12.03 -5.91
CA ARG A 81 -18.13 11.91 -4.44
C ARG A 81 -16.74 12.20 -3.89
N ILE A 82 -16.69 12.91 -2.79
CA ILE A 82 -15.43 13.24 -2.10
C ILE A 82 -15.53 12.72 -0.69
N GLU A 83 -14.53 11.94 -0.30
CA GLU A 83 -14.36 11.40 1.06
C GLU A 83 -13.02 11.88 1.61
N ASP A 84 -12.98 12.23 2.89
CA ASP A 84 -11.78 12.66 3.60
C ASP A 84 -11.64 11.87 4.90
N LEU A 85 -10.51 11.20 5.06
CA LEU A 85 -10.13 10.49 6.30
C LEU A 85 -8.86 11.09 6.87
N GLY A 86 -8.91 11.49 8.14
CA GLY A 86 -7.74 11.96 8.87
C GLY A 86 -7.37 11.02 10.01
N GLY A 87 -6.07 10.85 10.26
CA GLY A 87 -5.60 10.01 11.33
C GLY A 87 -4.21 10.37 11.83
N PHE A 88 -3.87 9.81 12.98
CA PHE A 88 -2.51 9.87 13.51
C PHE A 88 -1.57 9.06 12.62
N ASN A 89 -0.39 9.61 12.33
CA ASN A 89 0.65 8.92 11.58
C ASN A 89 1.93 8.79 12.42
N PHE A 90 2.32 7.56 12.70
CA PHE A 90 3.65 7.25 13.19
C PHE A 90 4.62 7.24 11.99
N GLY A 91 5.72 7.99 12.05
CA GLY A 91 6.71 8.03 10.96
C GLY A 91 7.88 7.08 11.21
N ASN A 92 8.61 7.32 12.30
CA ASN A 92 9.84 6.59 12.58
C ASN A 92 10.24 6.74 14.05
N ILE A 93 10.88 5.70 14.60
CA ILE A 93 11.72 5.80 15.80
C ILE A 93 13.03 5.07 15.54
N GLY A 94 14.16 5.63 15.98
CA GLY A 94 15.46 4.98 15.75
C GLY A 94 16.53 5.37 16.76
N LEU A 95 17.44 4.44 16.99
CA LEU A 95 18.62 4.60 17.82
C LEU A 95 19.84 4.16 17.03
N VAL A 96 20.87 5.00 16.98
CA VAL A 96 22.19 4.67 16.46
C VAL A 96 23.24 4.83 17.57
N LEU A 97 24.13 3.85 17.67
CA LEU A 97 25.34 3.89 18.45
C LEU A 97 26.51 4.11 17.50
N ALA A 98 27.14 5.30 17.57
CA ALA A 98 28.33 5.61 16.80
C ALA A 98 29.54 5.15 17.60
N LEU A 99 30.24 4.12 17.11
CA LEU A 99 31.40 3.56 17.75
C LEU A 99 32.68 4.39 17.43
N PRO A 100 33.69 4.36 18.29
CA PRO A 100 34.96 5.01 18.02
C PRO A 100 35.61 4.53 16.72
N GLU A 101 36.41 5.40 16.10
CA GLU A 101 37.21 5.03 14.93
C GLU A 101 38.41 4.16 15.37
N GLU A 102 38.59 3.05 14.65
CA GLU A 102 39.75 2.17 14.87
C GLU A 102 40.36 1.79 13.51
N ASN A 103 41.66 2.02 13.35
CA ASN A 103 42.41 1.72 12.11
C ASN A 103 41.78 2.29 10.82
N GLY A 104 41.23 3.52 10.89
CA GLY A 104 40.60 4.18 9.77
C GLY A 104 39.16 3.64 9.43
N TRP A 105 38.62 2.75 10.25
CA TRP A 105 37.29 2.25 10.16
C TRP A 105 36.40 2.81 11.27
N LYS A 106 35.22 3.30 10.91
CA LYS A 106 34.14 3.64 11.85
C LYS A 106 32.99 2.69 11.68
N TRP A 107 32.43 2.26 12.79
CA TRP A 107 31.30 1.37 12.83
C TRP A 107 30.12 2.04 13.51
N ASN A 108 28.96 1.89 12.92
CA ASN A 108 27.68 2.26 13.49
C ASN A 108 26.79 1.04 13.55
N VAL A 109 26.16 0.84 14.70
CA VAL A 109 25.13 -0.18 14.89
C VAL A 109 23.88 0.44 15.45
N GLY A 110 22.74 -0.11 15.16
CA GLY A 110 21.50 0.44 15.69
C GLY A 110 20.25 -0.29 15.22
N MET A 111 19.15 0.30 15.61
CA MET A 111 17.82 -0.22 15.27
C MET A 111 16.88 0.91 14.96
N SER A 112 15.89 0.62 14.14
CA SER A 112 14.81 1.55 13.88
C SER A 112 13.53 0.84 13.50
N LEU A 113 12.41 1.48 13.83
CA LEU A 113 11.08 1.15 13.34
C LEU A 113 10.65 2.27 12.40
N ASN A 114 10.29 1.95 11.17
CA ASN A 114 9.89 2.92 10.15
C ASN A 114 8.57 2.54 9.52
N LYS A 115 7.70 3.54 9.29
CA LYS A 115 6.48 3.33 8.52
C LYS A 115 6.82 3.16 7.04
N GLY A 116 6.44 2.02 6.47
CA GLY A 116 6.68 1.69 5.07
C GLY A 116 5.51 2.05 4.16
N ALA A 117 4.27 1.87 4.65
CA ALA A 117 3.06 2.22 3.92
C ALA A 117 1.89 2.55 4.85
N ASP A 118 0.96 3.37 4.39
CA ASP A 118 -0.34 3.61 5.00
C ASP A 118 -1.43 3.26 3.99
N TYR A 119 -2.39 2.42 4.40
CA TYR A 119 -3.46 1.91 3.54
C TYR A 119 -4.80 2.61 3.81
N THR A 120 -4.83 3.58 4.72
CA THR A 120 -6.05 4.28 5.11
C THR A 120 -6.62 5.07 3.94
N ASN A 121 -7.79 4.65 3.50
CA ASN A 121 -8.53 5.26 2.41
C ASN A 121 -10.02 4.92 2.50
N ARG A 122 -10.90 5.84 2.07
CA ARG A 122 -12.32 5.57 1.86
C ARG A 122 -12.72 6.05 0.49
N LEU A 123 -13.50 5.22 -0.19
CA LEU A 123 -14.06 5.51 -1.50
C LEU A 123 -15.56 5.24 -1.44
N THR A 124 -16.36 6.17 -1.95
CA THR A 124 -17.80 5.96 -2.15
C THR A 124 -18.17 6.40 -3.55
N THR A 125 -18.96 5.60 -4.22
CA THR A 125 -19.55 5.95 -5.52
C THR A 125 -20.99 5.47 -5.57
N ASN A 126 -21.82 6.18 -6.37
CA ASN A 126 -23.19 5.79 -6.62
C ASN A 126 -23.65 6.26 -8.00
N GLY A 127 -24.59 5.54 -8.58
CA GLY A 127 -25.20 5.94 -9.84
C GLY A 127 -26.09 4.85 -10.44
N GLU A 128 -26.81 5.24 -11.47
CA GLU A 128 -27.65 4.32 -12.23
C GLU A 128 -26.77 3.36 -13.05
N THR A 129 -27.05 2.08 -12.91
CA THR A 129 -26.37 0.99 -13.64
C THR A 129 -27.33 0.14 -14.44
N ASN A 130 -28.43 0.75 -14.91
CA ASN A 130 -29.55 0.10 -15.58
C ASN A 130 -29.10 -0.99 -16.57
N GLY A 131 -29.67 -2.18 -16.44
CA GLY A 131 -29.28 -3.37 -17.19
C GLY A 131 -27.98 -4.06 -16.73
N ILE A 132 -27.27 -3.46 -15.77
CA ILE A 132 -26.02 -3.99 -15.20
C ILE A 132 -26.21 -4.18 -13.69
N SER A 133 -26.43 -5.40 -13.25
CA SER A 133 -26.60 -5.78 -11.86
C SER A 133 -25.60 -6.89 -11.50
N ARG A 134 -25.13 -6.89 -10.27
CA ARG A 134 -24.32 -8.00 -9.75
C ARG A 134 -25.10 -9.34 -9.76
N ILE A 135 -26.43 -9.27 -9.70
CA ILE A 135 -27.30 -10.43 -9.84
C ILE A 135 -27.11 -11.13 -11.19
N ASN A 136 -26.92 -10.35 -12.30
CA ASN A 136 -26.67 -10.95 -13.62
C ASN A 136 -25.41 -11.84 -13.59
N MET A 137 -24.33 -11.37 -12.96
CA MET A 137 -23.11 -12.15 -12.81
C MET A 137 -23.36 -13.41 -11.98
N TRP A 138 -24.07 -13.30 -10.87
CA TRP A 138 -24.40 -14.46 -10.03
C TRP A 138 -25.28 -15.48 -10.77
N MET A 139 -26.29 -15.03 -11.52
CA MET A 139 -27.10 -15.93 -12.35
C MET A 139 -26.25 -16.65 -13.40
N GLU A 140 -25.39 -15.91 -14.14
CA GLU A 140 -24.53 -16.52 -15.15
C GLU A 140 -23.55 -17.54 -14.56
N ASN A 141 -22.94 -17.19 -13.45
CA ASN A 141 -22.02 -18.08 -12.75
C ASN A 141 -22.70 -19.33 -12.16
N SER A 142 -23.98 -19.24 -11.80
CA SER A 142 -24.74 -20.36 -11.23
C SER A 142 -25.29 -21.32 -12.27
N GLN A 143 -25.38 -20.92 -13.55
CA GLN A 143 -26.01 -21.77 -14.60
C GLN A 143 -25.37 -23.16 -14.63
N GLY A 144 -26.25 -24.18 -14.64
CA GLY A 144 -25.84 -25.59 -14.70
C GLY A 144 -25.38 -26.22 -13.38
N PHE A 145 -25.40 -25.47 -12.26
CA PHE A 145 -25.10 -25.98 -10.93
C PHE A 145 -26.39 -26.20 -10.13
N ASP A 146 -26.46 -27.30 -9.39
CA ASP A 146 -27.48 -27.46 -8.36
C ASP A 146 -27.26 -26.39 -7.26
N PRO A 147 -28.31 -25.71 -6.77
CA PRO A 147 -28.17 -24.77 -5.67
C PRO A 147 -27.47 -25.33 -4.42
N ASP A 148 -27.65 -26.61 -4.13
CA ASP A 148 -27.01 -27.28 -3.00
C ASP A 148 -25.49 -27.50 -3.24
N ASP A 149 -25.06 -27.58 -4.49
CA ASP A 149 -23.66 -27.78 -4.87
C ASP A 149 -22.85 -26.43 -5.03
N LEU A 150 -23.52 -25.28 -5.05
CA LEU A 150 -22.85 -23.97 -5.27
C LEU A 150 -21.75 -23.72 -4.25
N LEU A 151 -22.01 -24.03 -2.98
CA LEU A 151 -21.04 -23.78 -1.91
C LEU A 151 -19.81 -24.70 -2.05
N ASP A 152 -20.01 -25.97 -2.35
CA ASP A 152 -18.93 -26.94 -2.56
C ASP A 152 -18.12 -26.63 -3.84
N ALA A 153 -18.77 -26.00 -4.81
CA ALA A 153 -18.09 -25.45 -6.01
C ALA A 153 -17.31 -24.15 -5.77
N GLY A 154 -17.29 -23.64 -4.52
CA GLY A 154 -16.62 -22.38 -4.16
C GLY A 154 -17.37 -21.12 -4.63
N ARG A 155 -18.67 -21.22 -4.94
CA ARG A 155 -19.53 -20.13 -5.42
C ARG A 155 -20.32 -19.53 -4.27
N VAL A 156 -19.60 -18.95 -3.30
CA VAL A 156 -20.19 -18.48 -2.03
C VAL A 156 -21.21 -17.38 -2.23
N HIS A 157 -20.92 -16.37 -3.02
CA HIS A 157 -21.86 -15.25 -3.27
C HIS A 157 -23.07 -15.68 -4.08
N GLU A 158 -22.90 -16.62 -5.03
CA GLU A 158 -23.99 -17.23 -5.78
C GLU A 158 -24.91 -18.04 -4.86
N TRP A 159 -24.33 -18.82 -3.94
CA TRP A 159 -25.08 -19.52 -2.90
C TRP A 159 -25.82 -18.54 -1.99
N MET A 160 -25.16 -17.47 -1.53
CA MET A 160 -25.80 -16.43 -0.71
C MET A 160 -26.94 -15.75 -1.46
N ALA A 161 -26.77 -15.45 -2.76
CA ALA A 161 -27.80 -14.86 -3.61
C ALA A 161 -29.02 -15.78 -3.75
N PHE A 162 -28.82 -17.09 -3.89
CA PHE A 162 -29.89 -18.08 -3.90
C PHE A 162 -30.58 -18.18 -2.53
N GLN A 163 -29.84 -18.29 -1.44
CA GLN A 163 -30.41 -18.39 -0.08
C GLN A 163 -31.14 -17.10 0.33
N SER A 164 -30.79 -15.94 -0.26
CA SER A 164 -31.41 -14.65 0.01
C SER A 164 -32.54 -14.30 -0.98
N TYR A 165 -32.95 -15.25 -1.83
CA TYR A 165 -34.00 -15.10 -2.85
C TYR A 165 -33.72 -14.01 -3.90
N LEU A 166 -32.46 -13.60 -4.07
CA LEU A 166 -32.05 -12.71 -5.16
C LEU A 166 -32.02 -13.44 -6.50
N THR A 167 -31.70 -14.74 -6.46
CA THR A 167 -31.79 -15.65 -7.60
C THR A 167 -32.67 -16.86 -7.25
N ASP A 168 -33.28 -17.45 -8.25
CA ASP A 168 -34.12 -18.64 -8.13
C ASP A 168 -33.76 -19.63 -9.23
N SER A 169 -33.93 -20.94 -8.98
CA SER A 169 -33.64 -22.02 -9.94
C SER A 169 -34.91 -22.73 -10.37
N ASP A 170 -35.05 -23.02 -11.66
CA ASP A 170 -36.20 -23.73 -12.23
C ASP A 170 -36.18 -25.26 -12.05
N GLY A 171 -35.19 -25.79 -11.33
CA GLY A 171 -34.98 -27.22 -11.15
C GLY A 171 -34.29 -27.93 -12.32
N GLU A 172 -34.07 -27.25 -13.44
CA GLU A 172 -33.16 -27.66 -14.52
C GLU A 172 -31.84 -26.87 -14.45
N PHE A 173 -31.58 -26.23 -13.30
CA PHE A 173 -30.38 -25.43 -12.98
C PHE A 173 -30.21 -24.19 -13.85
N ASN A 174 -31.32 -23.65 -14.39
CA ASN A 174 -31.33 -22.32 -14.98
C ASN A 174 -31.72 -21.28 -13.90
N TYR A 175 -30.93 -20.26 -13.77
CA TYR A 175 -31.13 -19.23 -12.76
C TYR A 175 -31.80 -17.98 -13.32
N SER A 176 -32.74 -17.43 -12.56
CA SER A 176 -33.50 -16.22 -12.86
C SER A 176 -33.60 -15.31 -11.62
N THR A 177 -34.12 -14.12 -11.78
CA THR A 177 -34.39 -13.18 -10.67
C THR A 177 -35.74 -12.52 -10.81
N GLN A 178 -36.34 -12.13 -9.68
CA GLN A 178 -37.55 -11.30 -9.61
C GLN A 178 -37.21 -9.81 -9.35
N ALA A 179 -35.93 -9.45 -9.32
CA ALA A 179 -35.51 -8.06 -9.23
C ALA A 179 -35.59 -7.36 -10.60
N ASN A 180 -35.98 -6.09 -10.61
CA ASN A 180 -35.99 -5.27 -11.84
C ASN A 180 -34.58 -4.80 -12.16
N ILE A 181 -33.79 -5.65 -12.80
CA ILE A 181 -32.41 -5.36 -13.19
C ILE A 181 -32.29 -4.33 -14.31
N GLU A 182 -33.38 -3.93 -14.95
CA GLU A 182 -33.40 -2.86 -15.97
C GLU A 182 -33.41 -1.45 -15.36
N ASP A 183 -33.83 -1.30 -14.10
CA ASP A 183 -33.83 -0.04 -13.34
C ASP A 183 -33.07 -0.23 -12.02
N VAL A 184 -31.76 -0.01 -12.09
CA VAL A 184 -30.84 -0.27 -10.98
C VAL A 184 -30.07 0.98 -10.60
N ASN A 185 -30.09 1.31 -9.32
CA ASN A 185 -29.18 2.29 -8.72
C ASN A 185 -28.21 1.59 -7.77
N SER A 186 -26.93 1.61 -8.12
CA SER A 186 -25.87 0.95 -7.34
C SER A 186 -25.15 1.95 -6.46
N VAL A 187 -24.80 1.52 -5.24
CA VAL A 187 -23.91 2.22 -4.30
C VAL A 187 -22.78 1.28 -3.93
N TYR A 188 -21.56 1.78 -4.01
CA TYR A 188 -20.35 1.03 -3.66
C TYR A 188 -19.47 1.86 -2.73
N THR A 189 -19.19 1.32 -1.56
CA THR A 189 -18.31 1.95 -0.56
C THR A 189 -17.22 0.99 -0.16
N ILE A 190 -15.98 1.45 -0.18
CA ILE A 190 -14.81 0.73 0.33
C ILE A 190 -14.19 1.56 1.43
N ASP A 191 -14.00 0.98 2.62
CA ASP A 191 -13.23 1.55 3.73
C ASP A 191 -11.99 0.68 3.98
N GLN A 192 -10.82 1.25 3.81
CA GLN A 192 -9.53 0.56 3.98
C GLN A 192 -8.76 1.20 5.13
N LYS A 193 -8.15 0.38 5.98
CA LYS A 193 -7.36 0.83 7.12
C LYS A 193 -6.11 -0.03 7.30
N GLY A 194 -5.14 0.53 8.02
CA GLY A 194 -3.93 -0.18 8.39
C GLY A 194 -2.67 0.34 7.72
N GLY A 195 -1.66 -0.51 7.63
CA GLY A 195 -0.37 -0.11 7.07
C GLY A 195 0.71 -1.17 7.21
N MET A 196 1.87 -0.85 6.72
CA MET A 196 3.09 -1.64 6.88
C MET A 196 4.12 -0.84 7.66
N ASN A 197 4.70 -1.47 8.68
CA ASN A 197 5.86 -0.95 9.40
C ASN A 197 7.00 -1.96 9.31
N GLU A 198 8.23 -1.48 9.37
CA GLU A 198 9.40 -2.35 9.34
C GLU A 198 10.34 -2.02 10.51
N PHE A 199 10.59 -3.01 11.34
CA PHE A 199 11.69 -2.96 12.29
C PHE A 199 12.97 -3.41 11.57
N ALA A 200 14.08 -2.67 11.76
CA ALA A 200 15.36 -3.01 11.16
C ALA A 200 16.50 -2.98 12.18
N LEU A 201 17.36 -4.00 12.12
CA LEU A 201 18.69 -4.00 12.72
C LEU A 201 19.69 -3.54 11.67
N LEU A 202 20.47 -2.51 12.00
CA LEU A 202 21.33 -1.78 11.08
C LEU A 202 22.78 -1.88 11.49
N PHE A 203 23.63 -2.24 10.52
CA PHE A 203 25.08 -2.29 10.66
C PHE A 203 25.69 -1.52 9.50
N ALA A 204 26.58 -0.58 9.80
CA ALA A 204 27.24 0.17 8.75
C ALA A 204 28.65 0.55 9.15
N THR A 205 29.51 0.69 8.15
CA THR A 205 30.90 1.06 8.33
C THR A 205 31.34 2.09 7.31
N GLU A 206 32.27 2.90 7.70
CA GLU A 206 32.94 3.90 6.88
C GLU A 206 34.43 3.68 6.89
N LYS A 207 35.06 3.86 5.73
CA LYS A 207 36.53 3.88 5.59
C LYS A 207 36.99 5.17 4.94
N ASP A 208 37.99 5.81 5.58
CA ASP A 208 38.71 7.00 5.08
C ASP A 208 37.78 8.18 4.71
N ASN A 209 36.59 8.28 5.32
CA ASN A 209 35.55 9.27 4.98
C ASN A 209 35.10 9.23 3.49
N ARG A 210 35.37 8.15 2.75
CA ARG A 210 35.09 8.00 1.32
C ARG A 210 34.17 6.83 1.01
N TRP A 211 34.46 5.67 1.58
CA TRP A 211 33.71 4.44 1.34
C TRP A 211 32.78 4.16 2.51
N TYR A 212 31.52 3.92 2.18
CA TYR A 212 30.47 3.60 3.15
C TYR A 212 29.80 2.31 2.71
N PHE A 213 29.67 1.35 3.61
CA PHE A 213 28.99 0.08 3.40
C PHE A 213 28.00 -0.16 4.54
N GLY A 214 26.89 -0.80 4.22
CA GLY A 214 25.91 -1.12 5.23
C GLY A 214 25.05 -2.31 4.87
N GLY A 215 24.51 -2.94 5.90
CA GLY A 215 23.54 -4.01 5.83
C GLY A 215 22.42 -3.78 6.83
N ALA A 216 21.24 -4.25 6.50
CA ALA A 216 20.10 -4.26 7.39
C ALA A 216 19.37 -5.60 7.32
N LEU A 217 18.94 -6.08 8.50
CA LEU A 217 17.96 -7.16 8.63
C LEU A 217 16.62 -6.50 8.96
N GLY A 218 15.66 -6.58 8.05
CA GLY A 218 14.34 -6.00 8.19
C GLY A 218 13.31 -7.05 8.59
N ILE A 219 12.43 -6.68 9.50
CA ILE A 219 11.25 -7.44 9.92
C ILE A 219 10.04 -6.57 9.68
N PRO A 220 9.50 -6.59 8.45
CA PRO A 220 8.27 -5.88 8.13
C PRO A 220 7.05 -6.63 8.68
N PHE A 221 6.05 -5.86 9.12
CA PHE A 221 4.76 -6.38 9.54
C PHE A 221 3.63 -5.54 8.97
N ILE A 222 2.59 -6.23 8.55
CA ILE A 222 1.40 -5.69 7.89
C ILE A 222 0.20 -5.91 8.78
N ASN A 223 -0.68 -4.92 8.79
CA ASN A 223 -2.03 -5.03 9.30
C ASN A 223 -2.93 -4.27 8.33
N TYR A 224 -3.97 -4.91 7.82
CA TYR A 224 -4.86 -4.36 6.81
C TYR A 224 -6.27 -4.86 7.01
N THR A 225 -7.23 -3.96 6.99
CA THR A 225 -8.66 -4.26 7.02
C THR A 225 -9.34 -3.57 5.84
N ARG A 226 -10.24 -4.27 5.19
CA ARG A 226 -11.07 -3.75 4.11
C ARG A 226 -12.53 -4.12 4.37
N ASP A 227 -13.36 -3.09 4.52
CA ASP A 227 -14.81 -3.20 4.59
C ASP A 227 -15.42 -2.70 3.29
N ILE A 228 -16.23 -3.52 2.63
CA ILE A 228 -16.98 -3.17 1.43
C ILE A 228 -18.46 -3.23 1.75
N VAL A 229 -19.20 -2.23 1.28
CA VAL A 229 -20.65 -2.27 1.22
C VAL A 229 -21.07 -2.01 -0.21
N TYR A 230 -21.64 -3.02 -0.82
CA TYR A 230 -22.27 -2.94 -2.14
C TYR A 230 -23.77 -3.05 -2.01
N SER A 231 -24.50 -2.12 -2.60
CA SER A 231 -25.95 -2.08 -2.54
C SER A 231 -26.54 -1.83 -3.93
N GLU A 232 -27.63 -2.54 -4.26
CA GLU A 232 -28.47 -2.22 -5.38
C GLU A 232 -29.89 -1.94 -4.92
N ARG A 233 -30.49 -0.92 -5.54
CA ARG A 233 -31.91 -0.58 -5.39
C ARG A 233 -32.58 -0.67 -6.74
N PHE A 234 -33.72 -1.33 -6.78
CA PHE A 234 -34.47 -1.64 -8.00
C PHE A 234 -35.68 -0.72 -8.14
N GLY A 235 -36.10 -0.48 -9.37
CA GLY A 235 -37.31 0.28 -9.69
C GLY A 235 -38.60 -0.37 -9.17
N LEU A 236 -39.69 0.38 -9.24
CA LEU A 236 -40.98 -0.09 -8.76
C LEU A 236 -41.55 -1.22 -9.65
N GLY A 237 -42.20 -2.19 -9.02
CA GLY A 237 -42.99 -3.20 -9.70
C GLY A 237 -42.65 -4.65 -9.41
N ASP A 238 -41.46 -4.92 -8.78
CA ASP A 238 -41.01 -6.27 -8.51
C ASP A 238 -41.06 -6.63 -7.02
N SER A 239 -40.92 -7.93 -6.72
CA SER A 239 -40.97 -8.41 -5.35
C SER A 239 -39.79 -7.96 -4.51
N ILE A 240 -38.63 -7.73 -5.14
CA ILE A 240 -37.37 -7.33 -4.49
C ILE A 240 -37.13 -5.84 -4.74
N THR A 241 -36.91 -5.08 -3.66
CA THR A 241 -36.66 -3.64 -3.73
C THR A 241 -35.20 -3.26 -3.63
N SER A 242 -34.40 -4.04 -2.90
CA SER A 242 -32.95 -3.83 -2.78
C SER A 242 -32.26 -5.00 -2.14
N PHE A 243 -30.94 -5.05 -2.34
CA PHE A 243 -30.07 -5.86 -1.51
C PHE A 243 -28.83 -5.05 -1.08
N ASP A 244 -28.21 -5.50 0.03
CA ASP A 244 -26.89 -5.07 0.45
C ASP A 244 -26.01 -6.30 0.59
N LEU A 245 -24.79 -6.26 0.05
CA LEU A 245 -23.71 -7.20 0.35
C LEU A 245 -22.61 -6.45 1.09
N LYS A 246 -22.31 -6.93 2.29
CA LYS A 246 -21.17 -6.45 3.08
C LYS A 246 -20.09 -7.49 3.04
N GLU A 247 -18.87 -7.05 2.77
CA GLU A 247 -17.68 -7.88 2.72
C GLU A 247 -16.66 -7.31 3.72
N HIS A 248 -16.26 -8.11 4.70
CA HIS A 248 -15.21 -7.77 5.66
C HIS A 248 -13.99 -8.65 5.41
N ASN A 249 -12.82 -8.03 5.27
CA ASN A 249 -11.56 -8.74 5.04
C ASN A 249 -10.48 -8.17 5.96
N GLU A 250 -9.85 -9.05 6.74
CA GLU A 250 -8.72 -8.71 7.62
C GLU A 250 -7.50 -9.52 7.21
N ILE A 251 -6.37 -8.83 7.00
CA ILE A 251 -5.09 -9.43 6.62
C ILE A 251 -4.01 -8.94 7.58
N SER A 252 -3.32 -9.87 8.20
CA SER A 252 -2.12 -9.59 8.97
C SER A 252 -0.93 -10.37 8.42
N GLY A 253 0.29 -9.86 8.63
CA GLY A 253 1.46 -10.55 8.14
C GLY A 253 2.75 -10.10 8.79
N VAL A 254 3.68 -11.04 8.94
CA VAL A 254 5.05 -10.78 9.39
C VAL A 254 6.02 -11.40 8.40
N GLY A 255 7.07 -10.66 8.06
CA GLY A 255 8.08 -11.13 7.13
C GLY A 255 9.50 -10.80 7.57
N PHE A 256 10.46 -11.16 6.72
CA PHE A 256 11.83 -10.71 6.86
C PHE A 256 12.44 -10.39 5.51
N ASN A 257 13.43 -9.50 5.50
CA ASN A 257 14.22 -9.17 4.32
C ASN A 257 15.66 -8.78 4.70
N ILE A 258 16.51 -8.71 3.68
CA ILE A 258 17.89 -8.25 3.81
C ILE A 258 18.10 -7.09 2.84
N LYS A 259 18.77 -6.04 3.32
CA LYS A 259 19.15 -4.88 2.52
C LYS A 259 20.66 -4.70 2.59
N LEU A 260 21.28 -4.46 1.45
CA LEU A 260 22.69 -4.16 1.32
C LEU A 260 22.86 -2.81 0.63
N GLY A 261 23.85 -2.05 1.06
CA GLY A 261 24.13 -0.75 0.50
C GLY A 261 25.59 -0.38 0.45
N ALA A 262 25.91 0.47 -0.50
CA ALA A 262 27.21 1.09 -0.63
C ALA A 262 27.06 2.56 -1.03
N GLN A 263 27.98 3.41 -0.56
CA GLN A 263 28.09 4.80 -1.00
C GLN A 263 29.55 5.18 -1.17
N TYR A 264 29.81 6.09 -2.08
CA TYR A 264 31.13 6.69 -2.29
C TYR A 264 31.06 8.20 -2.29
N ARG A 265 31.97 8.84 -1.57
CA ARG A 265 32.12 10.28 -1.47
C ARG A 265 33.36 10.74 -2.23
N PHE A 266 33.16 11.56 -3.26
CA PHE A 266 34.20 12.18 -4.04
C PHE A 266 34.71 13.47 -3.35
N ASP A 267 35.96 13.84 -3.60
CA ASP A 267 36.59 15.03 -2.99
C ASP A 267 35.91 16.36 -3.40
N ASN A 268 35.33 16.39 -4.59
CA ASN A 268 34.62 17.56 -5.13
C ASN A 268 33.20 17.74 -4.58
N GLY A 269 32.78 16.90 -3.59
CA GLY A 269 31.47 16.96 -2.93
C GLY A 269 30.36 16.20 -3.65
N PHE A 270 30.63 15.53 -4.77
CA PHE A 270 29.71 14.53 -5.33
C PHE A 270 29.68 13.29 -4.43
N ARG A 271 28.55 12.59 -4.48
CA ARG A 271 28.36 11.27 -3.84
C ARG A 271 27.59 10.38 -4.80
N ALA A 272 27.92 9.10 -4.81
CA ALA A 272 27.18 8.07 -5.49
C ALA A 272 26.75 7.03 -4.46
N GLY A 273 25.59 6.42 -4.65
CA GLY A 273 25.05 5.38 -3.78
C GLY A 273 24.34 4.30 -4.58
N ALA A 274 24.39 3.08 -4.09
CA ALA A 274 23.65 1.95 -4.61
C ALA A 274 23.13 1.10 -3.45
N ALA A 275 21.95 0.51 -3.62
CA ALA A 275 21.41 -0.47 -2.68
C ALA A 275 20.65 -1.58 -3.41
N LEU A 276 20.63 -2.75 -2.78
CA LEU A 276 19.88 -3.91 -3.24
C LEU A 276 19.07 -4.43 -2.07
N HIS A 277 17.75 -4.62 -2.30
CA HIS A 277 16.85 -5.23 -1.34
C HIS A 277 16.38 -6.58 -1.87
N THR A 278 16.48 -7.60 -1.03
CA THR A 278 15.84 -8.88 -1.30
C THR A 278 14.32 -8.73 -1.25
N PRO A 279 13.57 -9.69 -1.77
CA PRO A 279 12.17 -9.84 -1.40
C PRO A 279 11.97 -9.80 0.12
N SER A 280 10.81 -9.30 0.55
CA SER A 280 10.31 -9.59 1.89
C SER A 280 9.49 -10.88 1.81
N TRP A 281 9.88 -11.88 2.59
CA TRP A 281 9.19 -13.15 2.67
C TRP A 281 8.21 -13.08 3.84
N TYR A 282 6.93 -12.93 3.51
CA TYR A 282 5.85 -12.83 4.48
C TYR A 282 5.16 -14.17 4.69
N THR A 283 4.76 -14.42 5.93
CA THR A 283 3.65 -15.31 6.28
C THR A 283 2.47 -14.42 6.59
N MET A 284 1.40 -14.59 5.83
CA MET A 284 0.17 -13.83 5.93
C MET A 284 -0.91 -14.71 6.55
N GLU A 285 -1.76 -14.11 7.38
CA GLU A 285 -3.00 -14.69 7.89
C GLU A 285 -4.15 -13.81 7.39
N GLN A 286 -5.21 -14.43 6.90
CA GLN A 286 -6.35 -13.73 6.34
C GLN A 286 -7.65 -14.38 6.79
N SER A 287 -8.63 -13.55 7.14
CA SER A 287 -10.01 -13.92 7.39
C SER A 287 -10.94 -13.02 6.60
N TRP A 288 -12.11 -13.55 6.25
CA TRP A 288 -13.18 -12.77 5.64
C TRP A 288 -14.53 -13.24 6.15
N GLU A 289 -15.48 -12.33 6.14
CA GLU A 289 -16.86 -12.57 6.49
C GLU A 289 -17.75 -11.72 5.57
N ASP A 290 -18.75 -12.34 4.96
CA ASP A 290 -19.70 -11.67 4.08
C ASP A 290 -21.11 -11.81 4.64
N GLU A 291 -21.90 -10.73 4.51
CA GLU A 291 -23.31 -10.70 4.91
C GLU A 291 -24.16 -10.18 3.74
N MET A 292 -25.23 -10.88 3.40
CA MET A 292 -26.18 -10.49 2.36
C MET A 292 -27.56 -10.23 2.96
N PHE A 293 -28.14 -9.08 2.63
CA PHE A 293 -29.45 -8.63 3.11
C PHE A 293 -30.36 -8.36 1.91
N THR A 294 -31.55 -8.94 1.88
CA THR A 294 -32.56 -8.67 0.85
C THR A 294 -33.77 -7.99 1.47
N ARG A 295 -34.31 -6.98 0.77
CA ARG A 295 -35.54 -6.27 1.15
C ARG A 295 -36.61 -6.44 0.07
N PHE A 296 -37.82 -6.68 0.51
CA PHE A 296 -38.97 -6.93 -0.34
C PHE A 296 -39.94 -5.73 -0.37
N ASN A 297 -40.84 -5.71 -1.36
CA ASN A 297 -41.79 -4.62 -1.56
C ASN A 297 -42.91 -4.58 -0.50
N ASP A 298 -43.16 -5.67 0.21
CA ASP A 298 -44.08 -5.73 1.35
C ASP A 298 -43.49 -5.14 2.66
N GLY A 299 -42.24 -4.65 2.60
CA GLY A 299 -41.49 -4.10 3.73
C GLY A 299 -40.77 -5.14 4.58
N SER A 300 -40.87 -6.42 4.22
CA SER A 300 -40.07 -7.46 4.90
C SER A 300 -38.59 -7.35 4.56
N VAL A 301 -37.76 -7.74 5.54
CA VAL A 301 -36.29 -7.85 5.40
C VAL A 301 -35.91 -9.27 5.78
N LEU A 302 -35.19 -9.97 4.93
CA LEU A 302 -34.68 -11.28 5.24
C LEU A 302 -33.58 -11.15 6.31
N GLU A 303 -33.53 -12.12 7.25
CA GLU A 303 -32.36 -12.28 8.13
C GLU A 303 -31.09 -12.41 7.28
N PRO A 304 -29.97 -11.80 7.70
CA PRO A 304 -28.76 -11.81 6.88
C PRO A 304 -28.27 -13.24 6.63
N ILE A 305 -27.95 -13.51 5.39
CA ILE A 305 -27.23 -14.73 4.99
C ILE A 305 -25.75 -14.43 5.15
N THR A 306 -25.08 -15.17 6.03
CA THR A 306 -23.65 -15.00 6.32
C THR A 306 -22.83 -16.06 5.59
N SER A 307 -21.64 -15.72 5.12
CA SER A 307 -20.71 -16.65 4.52
C SER A 307 -20.27 -17.73 5.52
N VAL A 308 -20.07 -18.95 5.03
CA VAL A 308 -19.79 -20.14 5.88
C VAL A 308 -18.30 -20.29 6.19
N TYR A 309 -17.44 -19.57 5.48
CA TYR A 309 -15.98 -19.67 5.58
C TYR A 309 -15.41 -18.46 6.33
N SER A 310 -15.47 -18.51 7.67
CA SER A 310 -14.90 -17.47 8.53
C SER A 310 -13.55 -17.84 9.18
N ASP A 311 -13.13 -19.10 9.07
CA ASP A 311 -11.88 -19.55 9.69
C ASP A 311 -10.67 -18.94 9.00
N PRO A 312 -9.74 -18.31 9.76
CA PRO A 312 -8.53 -17.75 9.20
C PRO A 312 -7.67 -18.79 8.49
N TYR A 313 -7.10 -18.41 7.37
CA TYR A 313 -6.16 -19.25 6.63
C TYR A 313 -4.83 -18.55 6.40
N THR A 314 -3.79 -19.32 6.11
CA THR A 314 -2.43 -18.81 5.93
C THR A 314 -1.97 -18.93 4.49
N TRP A 315 -1.25 -17.90 4.05
CA TRP A 315 -0.57 -17.89 2.76
C TRP A 315 0.77 -17.17 2.86
N LYS A 316 1.62 -17.35 1.86
CA LYS A 316 2.96 -16.76 1.82
C LYS A 316 3.06 -15.80 0.65
N LEU A 317 3.64 -14.62 0.90
CA LEU A 317 3.95 -13.64 -0.13
C LEU A 317 5.45 -13.37 -0.13
N SER A 318 6.07 -13.52 -1.30
CA SER A 318 7.42 -13.02 -1.58
C SER A 318 7.28 -11.77 -2.43
N THR A 319 7.66 -10.61 -1.86
CA THR A 319 7.59 -9.33 -2.58
C THR A 319 8.69 -9.22 -3.65
N PRO A 320 8.66 -8.23 -4.53
CA PRO A 320 9.69 -8.04 -5.55
C PRO A 320 11.09 -7.74 -5.03
N TRP A 321 12.11 -8.03 -5.84
CA TRP A 321 13.44 -7.47 -5.70
C TRP A 321 13.42 -5.97 -6.01
N ARG A 322 14.24 -5.20 -5.28
CA ARG A 322 14.37 -3.75 -5.51
C ARG A 322 15.85 -3.36 -5.64
N GLY A 323 16.17 -2.59 -6.69
CA GLY A 323 17.50 -2.02 -6.91
C GLY A 323 17.43 -0.49 -6.89
N LEU A 324 18.37 0.15 -6.18
CA LEU A 324 18.40 1.60 -6.03
C LEU A 324 19.76 2.15 -6.43
N LEU A 325 19.74 3.27 -7.15
CA LEU A 325 20.90 4.07 -7.50
C LEU A 325 20.66 5.53 -7.13
N GLY A 326 21.68 6.25 -6.70
CA GLY A 326 21.55 7.66 -6.36
C GLY A 326 22.83 8.43 -6.60
N ILE A 327 22.66 9.69 -6.98
CA ILE A 327 23.75 10.65 -7.08
C ILE A 327 23.36 11.95 -6.39
N SER A 328 24.31 12.56 -5.67
CA SER A 328 24.08 13.85 -5.02
C SER A 328 25.31 14.74 -5.09
N LYS A 329 25.08 16.04 -5.00
CA LYS A 329 26.10 17.06 -4.84
C LYS A 329 25.86 17.79 -3.53
N VAL A 330 26.86 17.75 -2.65
CA VAL A 330 26.87 18.48 -1.38
C VAL A 330 27.71 19.73 -1.55
N PHE A 331 27.14 20.89 -1.25
CA PHE A 331 27.76 22.22 -1.37
C PHE A 331 28.36 22.68 -0.02
N GLY A 332 29.36 21.95 0.44
CA GLY A 332 30.03 22.24 1.71
C GLY A 332 29.03 22.26 2.89
N LYS A 333 28.85 23.45 3.49
CA LYS A 333 27.90 23.65 4.60
C LYS A 333 26.56 24.28 4.15
N SER A 334 26.37 24.54 2.85
CA SER A 334 25.23 25.31 2.34
C SER A 334 24.01 24.42 2.00
N GLY A 335 24.20 23.12 1.76
CA GLY A 335 23.10 22.22 1.43
C GLY A 335 23.49 21.14 0.45
N PHE A 336 22.49 20.51 -0.18
CA PHE A 336 22.68 19.50 -1.20
C PHE A 336 21.56 19.51 -2.25
N ILE A 337 21.84 18.89 -3.39
CA ILE A 337 20.86 18.38 -4.35
C ILE A 337 21.09 16.89 -4.54
N SER A 338 20.03 16.12 -4.75
CA SER A 338 20.10 14.65 -4.94
C SER A 338 19.06 14.19 -5.95
N VAL A 339 19.43 13.15 -6.70
CA VAL A 339 18.54 12.42 -7.61
C VAL A 339 18.76 10.93 -7.38
N ASP A 340 17.65 10.21 -7.22
CA ASP A 340 17.63 8.76 -7.05
C ASP A 340 16.77 8.11 -8.13
N TYR A 341 17.16 6.91 -8.50
CA TYR A 341 16.38 5.99 -9.32
C TYR A 341 16.23 4.67 -8.58
N GLU A 342 15.00 4.13 -8.55
CA GLU A 342 14.71 2.82 -8.02
C GLU A 342 13.94 2.00 -9.04
N LEU A 343 14.34 0.75 -9.19
CA LEU A 343 13.64 -0.27 -9.94
C LEU A 343 12.99 -1.26 -8.98
N ASN A 344 11.68 -1.40 -9.08
CA ASN A 344 10.90 -2.42 -8.38
C ASN A 344 10.44 -3.47 -9.40
N ALA A 345 10.98 -4.68 -9.29
CA ALA A 345 10.75 -5.76 -10.25
C ALA A 345 9.47 -6.55 -9.88
N MET A 346 8.27 -5.94 -10.04
CA MET A 346 6.98 -6.49 -9.61
C MET A 346 6.73 -7.91 -10.16
N ASN A 347 7.19 -8.21 -11.35
CA ASN A 347 7.09 -9.54 -11.99
C ASN A 347 7.88 -10.66 -11.27
N THR A 348 8.70 -10.32 -10.27
CA THR A 348 9.41 -11.30 -9.43
C THR A 348 8.66 -11.68 -8.16
N ALA A 349 7.53 -11.03 -7.86
CA ALA A 349 6.68 -11.42 -6.74
C ALA A 349 6.16 -12.86 -6.92
N ARG A 350 5.91 -13.54 -5.81
CA ARG A 350 5.37 -14.91 -5.79
C ARG A 350 4.42 -15.06 -4.61
N SER A 351 3.40 -15.86 -4.82
CA SER A 351 2.44 -16.26 -3.79
C SER A 351 2.40 -17.78 -3.65
N LYS A 352 2.12 -18.26 -2.47
CA LYS A 352 1.92 -19.68 -2.19
C LYS A 352 1.05 -19.87 -0.96
N SER A 353 0.14 -20.84 -0.99
CA SER A 353 -0.52 -21.36 0.21
C SER A 353 -0.42 -22.87 0.26
N ASP A 354 -0.34 -23.39 1.49
CA ASP A 354 -0.39 -24.82 1.77
C ASP A 354 -1.82 -25.22 2.21
N SER A 355 -2.71 -24.23 2.45
CA SER A 355 -4.07 -24.42 2.98
C SER A 355 -5.16 -24.32 1.89
N ILE A 356 -4.95 -23.48 0.89
CA ILE A 356 -5.91 -23.21 -0.19
C ILE A 356 -5.20 -23.15 -1.55
N ASN A 357 -5.91 -23.39 -2.62
CA ASN A 357 -5.34 -23.25 -3.96
C ASN A 357 -5.36 -21.78 -4.39
N ILE A 358 -4.17 -21.17 -4.49
CA ILE A 358 -3.93 -19.81 -4.99
C ILE A 358 -2.99 -19.77 -6.20
N ASP A 359 -2.85 -20.87 -6.93
CA ASP A 359 -1.96 -20.94 -8.10
C ASP A 359 -2.37 -19.94 -9.20
N TYR A 360 -3.64 -19.54 -9.23
CA TYR A 360 -4.15 -18.50 -10.12
C TYR A 360 -3.45 -17.15 -9.87
N LEU A 361 -3.14 -16.80 -8.62
CA LEU A 361 -2.51 -15.53 -8.26
C LEU A 361 -1.09 -15.41 -8.84
N ASP A 362 -0.33 -16.53 -8.88
CA ASP A 362 0.98 -16.54 -9.57
C ASP A 362 0.84 -16.37 -11.10
N GLN A 363 -0.28 -16.80 -11.70
CA GLN A 363 -0.57 -16.56 -13.11
C GLN A 363 -0.93 -15.09 -13.35
N GLU A 364 -1.74 -14.50 -12.47
CA GLU A 364 -2.07 -13.07 -12.51
C GLU A 364 -0.82 -12.19 -12.31
N ILE A 365 0.05 -12.52 -11.36
CA ILE A 365 1.32 -11.83 -11.17
C ILE A 365 2.12 -11.82 -12.49
N LYS A 366 2.22 -12.93 -13.19
CA LYS A 366 2.94 -13.01 -14.47
C LYS A 366 2.24 -12.24 -15.59
N ALA A 367 0.91 -12.22 -15.60
CA ALA A 367 0.12 -11.61 -16.68
C ALA A 367 -0.02 -10.09 -16.49
N PHE A 368 -0.19 -9.60 -15.27
CA PHE A 368 -0.62 -8.22 -14.98
C PHE A 368 0.42 -7.38 -14.24
N THR A 369 1.61 -7.91 -13.91
CA THR A 369 2.66 -7.09 -13.32
C THR A 369 3.71 -6.66 -14.32
N GLN A 370 4.27 -5.47 -14.09
CA GLN A 370 5.36 -4.90 -14.89
C GLN A 370 6.43 -4.29 -13.96
N LEU A 371 7.54 -3.86 -14.55
CA LEU A 371 8.57 -3.14 -13.81
C LEU A 371 8.04 -1.77 -13.41
N SER A 372 8.14 -1.44 -12.12
CA SER A 372 7.84 -0.09 -11.63
C SER A 372 9.13 0.71 -11.47
N HIS A 373 9.15 1.89 -12.06
CA HIS A 373 10.27 2.81 -12.05
C HIS A 373 9.95 3.97 -11.13
N ILE A 374 10.87 4.29 -10.22
CA ILE A 374 10.68 5.38 -9.26
C ILE A 374 11.85 6.35 -9.39
N VAL A 375 11.54 7.61 -9.66
CA VAL A 375 12.52 8.70 -9.74
C VAL A 375 12.24 9.68 -8.63
N ARG A 376 13.28 10.10 -7.91
CA ARG A 376 13.19 11.09 -6.84
C ARG A 376 14.20 12.18 -7.06
N ALA A 377 13.81 13.42 -6.74
CA ALA A 377 14.69 14.56 -6.71
C ALA A 377 14.47 15.34 -5.40
N GLY A 378 15.55 15.78 -4.79
CA GLY A 378 15.48 16.49 -3.53
C GLY A 378 16.57 17.54 -3.38
N ALA A 379 16.25 18.60 -2.66
CA ALA A 379 17.20 19.63 -2.31
C ALA A 379 17.06 20.05 -0.84
N GLU A 380 18.17 20.43 -0.24
CA GLU A 380 18.24 21.03 1.10
C GLU A 380 19.12 22.29 1.02
N LEU A 381 18.57 23.41 1.50
CA LEU A 381 19.30 24.66 1.70
C LEU A 381 19.50 24.90 3.19
N ARG A 382 20.73 25.16 3.60
CA ARG A 382 21.09 25.47 4.98
C ARG A 382 21.35 26.95 5.18
N LEU A 383 20.63 27.56 6.10
CA LEU A 383 20.75 28.96 6.52
C LEU A 383 21.13 28.96 8.01
N ASN A 384 22.44 28.91 8.31
CA ASN A 384 22.97 28.75 9.66
C ASN A 384 22.44 27.49 10.38
N ARG A 385 21.50 27.69 11.31
CA ARG A 385 20.81 26.61 12.06
C ARG A 385 19.49 26.17 11.46
N PHE A 386 18.98 26.90 10.46
CA PHE A 386 17.73 26.60 9.79
C PHE A 386 18.00 25.85 8.47
N TYR A 387 17.05 25.01 8.09
CA TYR A 387 17.08 24.20 6.88
C TYR A 387 15.76 24.33 6.15
N LEU A 388 15.82 24.53 4.85
CA LEU A 388 14.66 24.45 3.96
C LEU A 388 14.87 23.29 3.00
N ARG A 389 13.78 22.57 2.69
CA ARG A 389 13.82 21.42 1.82
C ARG A 389 12.68 21.45 0.83
N GLY A 390 12.95 20.90 -0.34
CA GLY A 390 11.94 20.62 -1.35
C GLY A 390 12.26 19.29 -2.02
N GLY A 391 11.23 18.56 -2.36
CA GLY A 391 11.37 17.26 -2.97
C GLY A 391 10.23 16.91 -3.92
N TYR A 392 10.53 16.05 -4.86
CA TYR A 392 9.60 15.48 -5.82
C TYR A 392 9.90 14.00 -6.02
N SER A 393 8.87 13.18 -6.10
CA SER A 393 8.99 11.80 -6.55
C SER A 393 7.91 11.46 -7.56
N PHE A 394 8.27 10.58 -8.49
CA PHE A 394 7.42 10.03 -9.52
C PHE A 394 7.59 8.52 -9.56
N GLN A 395 6.49 7.78 -9.59
CA GLN A 395 6.46 6.32 -9.63
C GLN A 395 5.49 5.85 -10.71
N THR A 396 5.94 4.95 -11.58
CA THR A 396 5.06 4.28 -12.55
C THR A 396 4.28 3.15 -11.87
N SER A 397 3.10 2.82 -12.43
CA SER A 397 2.35 1.65 -11.98
C SER A 397 3.18 0.36 -12.04
N GLY A 398 2.98 -0.51 -11.06
CA GLY A 398 3.52 -1.88 -11.06
C GLY A 398 2.58 -2.90 -11.68
N LEU A 399 1.34 -2.50 -11.98
CA LEU A 399 0.32 -3.31 -12.66
C LEU A 399 0.02 -2.75 -14.06
N ASN A 400 -0.57 -3.57 -14.90
CA ASN A 400 -1.03 -3.22 -16.24
C ASN A 400 -2.44 -3.75 -16.51
N GLY A 401 -3.01 -3.40 -17.66
CA GLY A 401 -4.37 -3.80 -18.05
C GLY A 401 -5.44 -3.16 -17.17
N ASN A 402 -6.48 -3.90 -16.83
CA ASN A 402 -7.61 -3.40 -16.02
C ASN A 402 -7.24 -3.03 -14.58
N PHE A 403 -6.07 -3.44 -14.11
CA PHE A 403 -5.57 -3.16 -12.76
C PHE A 403 -4.56 -2.00 -12.74
N GLU A 404 -4.35 -1.33 -13.87
CA GLU A 404 -3.36 -0.25 -13.96
C GLU A 404 -3.82 0.97 -13.16
N GLU A 405 -3.04 1.29 -12.13
CA GLU A 405 -3.15 2.59 -11.47
C GLU A 405 -2.49 3.68 -12.31
N THR A 406 -2.91 4.92 -12.16
CA THR A 406 -2.15 6.03 -12.74
C THR A 406 -0.81 6.18 -12.02
N ASN A 407 0.12 6.87 -12.68
CA ASN A 407 1.41 7.15 -12.08
C ASN A 407 1.26 7.96 -10.78
N THR A 408 1.99 7.56 -9.75
CA THR A 408 1.97 8.26 -8.46
C THR A 408 2.98 9.41 -8.46
N ASN A 409 2.54 10.58 -8.01
CA ASN A 409 3.37 11.76 -7.82
C ASN A 409 3.39 12.18 -6.36
N MET A 410 4.52 12.67 -5.87
CA MET A 410 4.60 13.33 -4.57
C MET A 410 5.43 14.60 -4.66
N ILE A 411 4.90 15.69 -4.12
CA ILE A 411 5.62 16.95 -3.90
C ILE A 411 5.72 17.16 -2.40
N SER A 412 6.87 17.59 -1.92
CA SER A 412 7.11 17.87 -0.50
C SER A 412 7.86 19.15 -0.26
N ILE A 413 7.54 19.82 0.85
CA ILE A 413 8.28 20.94 1.40
C ILE A 413 8.56 20.69 2.87
N GLY A 414 9.72 21.10 3.35
CA GLY A 414 10.12 20.90 4.73
C GLY A 414 10.98 22.03 5.27
N ALA A 415 10.93 22.16 6.59
CA ALA A 415 11.79 23.07 7.33
C ALA A 415 12.44 22.33 8.50
N GLY A 416 13.60 22.79 8.94
CA GLY A 416 14.29 22.19 10.07
C GLY A 416 15.11 23.20 10.86
N TYR A 417 15.33 22.86 12.13
CA TYR A 417 16.24 23.57 13.03
C TYR A 417 17.25 22.60 13.64
N ARG A 418 18.52 22.97 13.61
CA ARG A 418 19.60 22.19 14.23
C ARG A 418 20.30 22.98 15.30
N GLY A 419 20.05 22.61 16.54
CA GLY A 419 20.82 23.03 17.70
C GLY A 419 22.11 22.20 17.84
N ASN A 420 22.75 22.32 18.99
CA ASN A 420 23.97 21.55 19.28
C ASN A 420 23.67 20.06 19.40
N ASP A 421 22.66 19.70 20.17
CA ASP A 421 22.28 18.31 20.47
C ASP A 421 20.87 17.97 20.00
N LEU A 422 20.00 18.95 19.93
CA LEU A 422 18.61 18.81 19.48
C LEU A 422 18.47 19.24 18.02
N SER A 423 17.75 18.46 17.24
CA SER A 423 17.25 18.80 15.91
C SER A 423 15.75 18.65 15.86
N ILE A 424 15.08 19.54 15.14
CA ILE A 424 13.64 19.52 14.93
C ILE A 424 13.42 19.74 13.44
N ASP A 425 12.64 18.87 12.82
CA ASP A 425 12.32 18.93 11.40
C ASP A 425 10.80 18.79 11.22
N PHE A 426 10.28 19.46 10.20
CA PHE A 426 8.88 19.47 9.82
C PHE A 426 8.75 19.28 8.31
N VAL A 427 7.72 18.55 7.87
CA VAL A 427 7.38 18.36 6.46
C VAL A 427 5.88 18.36 6.25
N TYR A 428 5.49 18.90 5.11
CA TYR A 428 4.18 18.69 4.49
C TYR A 428 4.38 18.17 3.07
N ALA A 429 3.62 17.15 2.71
CA ALA A 429 3.69 16.60 1.35
C ALA A 429 2.28 16.38 0.78
N LEU A 430 2.22 16.29 -0.55
CA LEU A 430 1.03 15.95 -1.33
C LEU A 430 1.42 14.76 -2.22
N ARG A 431 0.74 13.63 -2.05
CA ARG A 431 0.89 12.43 -2.87
C ARG A 431 -0.42 12.14 -3.57
N ASN A 432 -0.38 12.05 -4.90
CA ASN A 432 -1.54 11.77 -5.73
C ASN A 432 -1.34 10.47 -6.49
N THR A 433 -2.39 9.67 -6.55
CA THR A 433 -2.49 8.49 -7.42
C THR A 433 -3.94 8.35 -7.86
N GLY A 434 -4.19 7.81 -9.05
CA GLY A 434 -5.52 7.52 -9.54
C GLY A 434 -5.65 6.05 -9.91
N GLN A 435 -6.86 5.54 -9.89
CA GLN A 435 -7.19 4.17 -10.27
C GLN A 435 -8.60 4.09 -10.83
N ASP A 436 -8.83 3.12 -11.69
CA ASP A 436 -10.19 2.69 -12.04
C ASP A 436 -10.66 1.68 -11.00
N VAL A 437 -11.86 1.86 -10.48
CA VAL A 437 -12.47 1.01 -9.46
C VAL A 437 -13.67 0.34 -10.07
N TYR A 438 -13.64 -0.99 -10.13
CA TYR A 438 -14.77 -1.81 -10.55
C TYR A 438 -15.61 -2.19 -9.33
N PHE A 439 -16.93 -2.18 -9.45
CA PHE A 439 -17.83 -2.47 -8.32
C PHE A 439 -17.83 -3.95 -7.95
N TYR A 440 -17.50 -4.81 -8.92
CA TYR A 440 -17.28 -6.25 -8.81
C TYR A 440 -16.40 -6.69 -9.98
N ASP A 441 -16.48 -7.90 -10.50
CA ASP A 441 -15.64 -8.37 -11.61
C ASP A 441 -15.69 -7.41 -12.82
N ALA A 442 -14.53 -6.99 -13.29
CA ALA A 442 -14.36 -6.01 -14.37
C ALA A 442 -15.01 -6.42 -15.69
N GLN A 443 -15.31 -7.71 -15.90
CA GLN A 443 -16.03 -8.21 -17.08
C GLN A 443 -17.49 -7.81 -17.04
N TYR A 444 -18.08 -7.71 -15.86
CA TYR A 444 -19.52 -7.49 -15.65
C TYR A 444 -19.81 -6.10 -15.09
N SER A 445 -18.87 -5.49 -14.45
CA SER A 445 -19.05 -4.26 -13.67
C SER A 445 -18.71 -3.01 -14.47
N PRO A 446 -19.45 -1.92 -14.26
CA PRO A 446 -18.97 -0.60 -14.66
C PRO A 446 -17.76 -0.20 -13.78
N SER A 447 -16.91 0.68 -14.32
CA SER A 447 -15.82 1.30 -13.57
C SER A 447 -16.12 2.74 -13.18
N ALA A 448 -15.60 3.15 -12.02
CA ALA A 448 -15.54 4.53 -11.57
C ALA A 448 -14.08 5.00 -11.52
N GLN A 449 -13.83 6.25 -11.90
CA GLN A 449 -12.50 6.84 -11.78
C GLN A 449 -12.32 7.42 -10.38
N SER A 450 -11.22 7.06 -9.72
CA SER A 450 -10.91 7.50 -8.36
C SER A 450 -9.53 8.13 -8.29
N ASP A 451 -9.46 9.37 -7.80
CA ASP A 451 -8.23 10.09 -7.50
C ASP A 451 -8.02 10.14 -5.98
N ILE A 452 -6.90 9.63 -5.52
CA ILE A 452 -6.52 9.59 -4.11
C ILE A 452 -5.42 10.61 -3.86
N THR A 453 -5.65 11.53 -2.92
CA THR A 453 -4.68 12.54 -2.48
C THR A 453 -4.36 12.34 -1.00
N GLN A 454 -3.16 11.88 -0.72
CA GLN A 454 -2.63 11.77 0.65
C GLN A 454 -1.82 13.00 1.02
N LYS A 455 -2.06 13.54 2.22
CA LYS A 455 -1.46 14.77 2.75
C LYS A 455 -0.77 14.48 4.08
N PRO A 456 0.41 13.82 4.09
CA PRO A 456 1.17 13.60 5.31
C PRO A 456 1.77 14.90 5.85
N LEU A 457 1.62 15.09 7.14
CA LEU A 457 2.24 16.13 7.94
C LEU A 457 3.09 15.46 9.01
N THR A 458 4.41 15.62 8.99
CA THR A 458 5.30 14.93 9.92
C THR A 458 6.22 15.89 10.63
N PHE A 459 6.39 15.66 11.92
CA PHE A 459 7.33 16.30 12.81
C PHE A 459 8.35 15.28 13.29
N THR A 460 9.64 15.61 13.23
CA THR A 460 10.73 14.75 13.69
C THR A 460 11.56 15.49 14.72
N MET A 461 11.84 14.84 15.84
CA MET A 461 12.78 15.29 16.85
C MET A 461 13.93 14.28 16.96
N SER A 462 15.17 14.78 16.88
CA SER A 462 16.37 13.95 17.06
C SER A 462 17.26 14.55 18.14
N TYR A 463 17.76 13.70 19.02
CA TYR A 463 18.65 14.08 20.12
C TYR A 463 19.98 13.32 20.05
N ARG A 464 21.07 14.07 20.05
CA ARG A 464 22.45 13.53 19.97
C ARG A 464 23.08 13.45 21.36
N ILE A 465 23.61 12.27 21.67
CA ILE A 465 24.21 11.93 22.94
C ILE A 465 25.74 11.88 22.78
N GLY A 466 26.46 12.29 23.81
CA GLY A 466 27.92 12.27 23.86
C GLY A 466 28.58 13.60 23.45
N ASN A 467 29.82 13.78 23.88
CA ASN A 467 30.61 14.99 23.58
C ASN A 467 31.00 15.06 22.10
N ARG A 468 31.25 16.28 21.63
CA ARG A 468 31.74 16.57 20.27
C ARG A 468 33.14 16.02 20.03
#